data_0209d3e49d6b74c5d22b6f7977ecc088
#
_entry.id   0209d3e49d6b74c5d22b6f7977ecc088
#
_cell.length_a   1.000
_cell.length_b   1.000
_cell.length_c   1.000
_cell.angle_alpha   90.00
_cell.angle_beta   90.00
_cell.angle_gamma   90.00
#
_symmetry.space_group_name_H-M   'P 1'
#
loop_
_entity.id
_entity.type
_entity.pdbx_description
1 polymer ?
#
loop_
_entity_poly.entity_id
_entity_poly.type
_entity_poly.pdbx_seq_one_letter_code
_entity_poly.pdbx_strand_id
1 'polypeptide(L)'
;MKPTKPHVILIAGFLGAGKTTAMLALARWLTDQGIRAGFITNDQGHDLVDTRLLQGCGLATEEITGGCFCCRFDELVDATRCLGATLQPDVLVAEAVGSCTDLAATVTYPMRRLLGNECTIAPLSVLVDPVRAQRAFGLQTGEMFSENVQYIYRKQLEEADVIVISKCDLLSAKEIEALSAVLQHEFPHAEVVAASSQEEAGVDPWFRRIVFGDQHQRPVMDVDYDRYADGEARLGWLNGSVTVAAPSPADGNALLRCLASDLQRRLYERGAMIAHLKMTLHSGDRLAAVNLVRNDVVPELGIELPELIAAASLVVNLRAQAAPDVLEEAVRESLAAMTGVPGGWNLELVHAEAFRPARPDPTHRDGTRV
;
A
#
# COMPACT_ATOMS: atom_id res chain seq x y z
N MET A 1 2.55 -26.21 14.14
CA MET A 1 3.76 -26.06 14.98
C MET A 1 4.13 -24.59 14.95
N LYS A 2 4.41 -23.99 16.13
CA LYS A 2 4.91 -22.61 16.14
C LYS A 2 6.33 -22.60 15.57
N PRO A 3 6.70 -21.59 14.72
CA PRO A 3 8.06 -21.47 14.25
C PRO A 3 9.02 -21.26 15.41
N THR A 4 10.21 -21.83 15.32
CA THR A 4 11.27 -21.70 16.34
C THR A 4 11.98 -20.34 16.28
N LYS A 5 11.78 -19.60 15.20
CA LYS A 5 12.27 -18.24 14.92
C LYS A 5 11.15 -17.42 14.29
N PRO A 6 11.13 -16.10 14.50
CA PRO A 6 10.18 -15.22 13.79
C PRO A 6 10.22 -15.46 12.29
N HIS A 7 9.05 -15.50 11.68
CA HIS A 7 8.90 -15.64 10.23
C HIS A 7 8.57 -14.27 9.63
N VAL A 8 9.43 -13.74 8.78
CA VAL A 8 9.25 -12.41 8.17
C VAL A 8 8.50 -12.55 6.87
N ILE A 9 7.32 -11.94 6.82
CA ILE A 9 6.43 -11.88 5.66
C ILE A 9 6.55 -10.49 5.04
N LEU A 10 6.98 -10.39 3.79
CA LEU A 10 6.97 -9.16 3.02
C LEU A 10 5.77 -9.15 2.07
N ILE A 11 4.91 -8.15 2.24
CA ILE A 11 3.77 -7.88 1.37
C ILE A 11 4.10 -6.70 0.47
N ALA A 12 4.16 -6.94 -0.83
CA ALA A 12 4.47 -5.96 -1.86
C ALA A 12 3.30 -5.81 -2.85
N GLY A 13 3.47 -4.95 -3.83
CA GLY A 13 2.48 -4.67 -4.87
C GLY A 13 2.25 -3.18 -5.05
N PHE A 14 1.77 -2.82 -6.23
CA PHE A 14 1.66 -1.43 -6.65
C PHE A 14 0.71 -0.61 -5.76
N LEU A 15 0.80 0.70 -5.87
CA LEU A 15 -0.08 1.66 -5.18
C LEU A 15 -1.56 1.29 -5.40
N GLY A 16 -2.34 1.22 -4.33
CA GLY A 16 -3.76 0.87 -4.38
C GLY A 16 -4.09 -0.62 -4.55
N ALA A 17 -3.09 -1.51 -4.54
CA ALA A 17 -3.31 -2.96 -4.64
C ALA A 17 -3.96 -3.60 -3.40
N GLY A 18 -4.16 -2.87 -2.31
CA GLY A 18 -4.84 -3.38 -1.12
C GLY A 18 -3.93 -4.00 -0.05
N LYS A 19 -2.63 -3.70 -0.07
CA LYS A 19 -1.64 -4.25 0.89
C LYS A 19 -2.03 -4.05 2.34
N THR A 20 -2.34 -2.82 2.76
CA THR A 20 -2.74 -2.50 4.14
C THR A 20 -4.01 -3.23 4.57
N THR A 21 -5.01 -3.34 3.67
CA THR A 21 -6.23 -4.12 3.93
C THR A 21 -5.91 -5.60 4.12
N ALA A 22 -5.00 -6.13 3.31
CA ALA A 22 -4.52 -7.50 3.43
C ALA A 22 -3.76 -7.75 4.74
N MET A 23 -2.94 -6.78 5.18
CA MET A 23 -2.26 -6.86 6.48
C MET A 23 -3.25 -6.90 7.65
N LEU A 24 -4.32 -6.10 7.61
CA LEU A 24 -5.37 -6.13 8.63
C LEU A 24 -6.13 -7.47 8.63
N ALA A 25 -6.44 -8.03 7.45
CA ALA A 25 -7.05 -9.34 7.34
C ALA A 25 -6.11 -10.45 7.86
N LEU A 26 -4.82 -10.37 7.51
CA LEU A 26 -3.81 -11.30 8.01
C LEU A 26 -3.65 -11.20 9.53
N ALA A 27 -3.68 -9.99 10.09
CA ALA A 27 -3.60 -9.79 11.54
C ALA A 27 -4.74 -10.49 12.28
N ARG A 28 -5.98 -10.38 11.79
CA ARG A 28 -7.15 -11.09 12.32
C ARG A 28 -6.96 -12.60 12.23
N TRP A 29 -6.60 -13.07 11.04
CA TRP A 29 -6.36 -14.50 10.81
C TRP A 29 -5.27 -15.06 11.73
N LEU A 30 -4.14 -14.35 11.92
CA LEU A 30 -3.06 -14.75 12.84
C LEU A 30 -3.55 -14.82 14.30
N THR A 31 -4.34 -13.83 14.72
CA THR A 31 -4.95 -13.79 16.06
C THR A 31 -5.85 -14.99 16.29
N ASP A 32 -6.70 -15.35 15.32
CA ASP A 32 -7.60 -16.51 15.40
C ASP A 32 -6.83 -17.83 15.46
N GLN A 33 -5.63 -17.88 14.86
CA GLN A 33 -4.73 -19.03 14.95
C GLN A 33 -3.86 -19.03 16.23
N GLY A 34 -3.98 -18.01 17.09
CA GLY A 34 -3.16 -17.86 18.30
C GLY A 34 -1.67 -17.61 17.99
N ILE A 35 -1.38 -17.01 16.83
CA ILE A 35 -0.03 -16.64 16.36
C ILE A 35 0.23 -15.16 16.70
N ARG A 36 1.33 -14.89 17.40
CA ARG A 36 1.73 -13.52 17.76
C ARG A 36 2.39 -12.85 16.57
N ALA A 37 1.91 -11.67 16.19
CA ALA A 37 2.43 -10.92 15.05
C ALA A 37 2.88 -9.51 15.45
N GLY A 38 3.99 -9.05 14.87
CA GLY A 38 4.40 -7.65 14.83
C GLY A 38 4.32 -7.12 13.41
N PHE A 39 4.14 -5.82 13.25
CA PHE A 39 3.94 -5.18 11.96
C PHE A 39 4.98 -4.09 11.71
N ILE A 40 5.42 -3.95 10.47
CA ILE A 40 6.34 -2.91 10.03
C ILE A 40 5.70 -2.25 8.80
N THR A 41 5.42 -0.96 8.91
CA THR A 41 4.93 -0.15 7.81
C THR A 41 6.05 0.67 7.20
N ASN A 42 5.95 0.98 5.91
CA ASN A 42 6.95 1.76 5.20
C ASN A 42 6.31 2.73 4.22
N ASP A 43 6.72 3.99 4.30
CA ASP A 43 6.38 5.01 3.29
C ASP A 43 7.56 5.99 3.14
N GLN A 44 7.56 6.73 2.05
CA GLN A 44 8.55 7.79 1.80
C GLN A 44 8.21 9.10 2.54
N GLY A 45 6.98 9.28 3.01
CA GLY A 45 6.51 10.44 3.77
C GLY A 45 6.35 10.17 5.26
N HIS A 46 5.93 11.19 6.01
CA HIS A 46 5.60 11.13 7.43
C HIS A 46 4.08 11.10 7.64
N ASP A 47 3.61 10.79 8.87
CA ASP A 47 2.20 10.75 9.27
C ASP A 47 1.35 9.77 8.43
N LEU A 48 1.66 8.47 8.56
CA LEU A 48 1.06 7.46 7.71
C LEU A 48 -0.35 7.05 8.16
N VAL A 49 -1.27 7.09 7.22
CA VAL A 49 -2.62 6.52 7.39
C VAL A 49 -2.54 5.04 7.76
N ASP A 50 -1.63 4.28 7.14
CA ASP A 50 -1.50 2.84 7.33
C ASP A 50 -1.04 2.47 8.75
N THR A 51 -0.03 3.16 9.28
CA THR A 51 0.45 2.97 10.65
C THR A 51 -0.66 3.27 11.66
N ARG A 52 -1.36 4.39 11.49
CA ARG A 52 -2.47 4.77 12.38
C ARG A 52 -3.62 3.78 12.35
N LEU A 53 -3.94 3.21 11.18
CA LEU A 53 -4.95 2.16 11.05
C LEU A 53 -4.58 0.89 11.83
N LEU A 54 -3.34 0.41 11.69
CA LEU A 54 -2.86 -0.78 12.39
C LEU A 54 -2.81 -0.56 13.90
N GLN A 55 -2.25 0.57 14.36
CA GLN A 55 -2.18 0.93 15.77
C GLN A 55 -3.58 1.13 16.37
N GLY A 56 -4.50 1.74 15.64
CA GLY A 56 -5.91 1.88 16.03
C GLY A 56 -6.63 0.55 16.23
N CYS A 57 -6.14 -0.52 15.59
CA CYS A 57 -6.60 -1.89 15.82
C CYS A 57 -5.86 -2.61 16.99
N GLY A 58 -4.98 -1.90 17.71
CA GLY A 58 -4.22 -2.49 18.84
C GLY A 58 -3.04 -3.37 18.41
N LEU A 59 -2.59 -3.26 17.16
CA LEU A 59 -1.47 -4.05 16.63
C LEU A 59 -0.13 -3.38 16.95
N ALA A 60 0.85 -4.18 17.42
CA ALA A 60 2.21 -3.71 17.65
C ALA A 60 2.86 -3.39 16.30
N THR A 61 3.13 -2.12 16.05
CA THR A 61 3.55 -1.61 14.76
C THR A 61 4.75 -0.66 14.91
N GLU A 62 5.81 -0.94 14.16
CA GLU A 62 6.94 -0.03 13.92
C GLU A 62 6.78 0.63 12.54
N GLU A 63 7.23 1.88 12.42
CA GLU A 63 7.12 2.68 11.21
C GLU A 63 8.51 3.06 10.68
N ILE A 64 8.75 2.84 9.39
CA ILE A 64 9.98 3.29 8.71
C ILE A 64 9.57 4.36 7.70
N THR A 65 10.12 5.57 7.85
CA THR A 65 9.78 6.75 7.03
C THR A 65 10.99 7.30 6.29
N GLY A 66 10.73 8.15 5.30
CA GLY A 66 11.79 8.87 4.57
C GLY A 66 12.57 8.02 3.58
N GLY A 67 12.05 6.88 3.16
CA GLY A 67 12.64 6.00 2.14
C GLY A 67 12.08 4.59 2.18
N CYS A 68 12.28 3.84 1.10
CA CYS A 68 11.84 2.45 1.01
C CYS A 68 12.78 1.50 1.77
N PHE A 69 12.31 0.29 2.07
CA PHE A 69 13.09 -0.74 2.78
C PHE A 69 14.47 -1.02 2.16
N CYS A 70 14.60 -0.95 0.84
CA CYS A 70 15.88 -1.19 0.17
C CYS A 70 16.91 -0.09 0.47
N CYS A 71 16.47 1.18 0.61
CA CYS A 71 17.32 2.33 0.92
C CYS A 71 17.50 2.53 2.43
N ARG A 72 16.55 2.03 3.24
CA ARG A 72 16.56 2.11 4.72
C ARG A 72 16.68 0.72 5.33
N PHE A 73 17.52 -0.12 4.74
CA PHE A 73 17.62 -1.53 5.11
C PHE A 73 18.05 -1.73 6.57
N ASP A 74 18.96 -0.91 7.07
CA ASP A 74 19.43 -1.00 8.46
C ASP A 74 18.28 -0.69 9.44
N GLU A 75 17.41 0.26 9.12
CA GLU A 75 16.22 0.55 9.94
C GLU A 75 15.22 -0.60 9.94
N LEU A 76 15.07 -1.31 8.81
CA LEU A 76 14.24 -2.52 8.75
C LEU A 76 14.81 -3.64 9.65
N VAL A 77 16.13 -3.79 9.67
CA VAL A 77 16.83 -4.73 10.57
C VAL A 77 16.61 -4.34 12.02
N ASP A 78 16.77 -3.06 12.35
CA ASP A 78 16.57 -2.55 13.70
C ASP A 78 15.12 -2.68 14.18
N ALA A 79 14.12 -2.35 13.34
CA ALA A 79 12.70 -2.55 13.63
C ALA A 79 12.38 -4.05 13.84
N THR A 80 12.94 -4.94 13.01
CA THR A 80 12.81 -6.38 13.15
C THR A 80 13.34 -6.87 14.50
N ARG A 81 14.50 -6.38 14.94
CA ARG A 81 15.10 -6.73 16.22
C ARG A 81 14.37 -6.12 17.41
N CYS A 82 13.92 -4.87 17.29
CA CYS A 82 13.13 -4.18 18.32
C CYS A 82 11.84 -4.95 18.63
N LEU A 83 11.05 -5.26 17.59
CA LEU A 83 9.83 -6.07 17.74
C LEU A 83 10.15 -7.48 18.24
N GLY A 84 11.26 -8.07 17.76
CA GLY A 84 11.74 -9.38 18.23
C GLY A 84 12.01 -9.40 19.72
N ALA A 85 12.66 -8.38 20.26
CA ALA A 85 13.01 -8.26 21.68
C ALA A 85 11.80 -7.95 22.57
N THR A 86 10.89 -7.07 22.11
CA THR A 86 9.77 -6.57 22.92
C THR A 86 8.57 -7.49 22.89
N LEU A 87 8.19 -7.99 21.72
CA LEU A 87 6.97 -8.77 21.48
C LEU A 87 7.22 -10.28 21.45
N GLN A 88 8.45 -10.71 21.10
CA GLN A 88 8.78 -12.11 20.79
C GLN A 88 7.74 -12.72 19.82
N PRO A 89 7.55 -12.13 18.62
CA PRO A 89 6.52 -12.53 17.69
C PRO A 89 6.84 -13.89 17.06
N ASP A 90 5.80 -14.63 16.68
CA ASP A 90 5.95 -15.82 15.84
C ASP A 90 6.10 -15.39 14.36
N VAL A 91 5.51 -14.23 13.99
CA VAL A 91 5.51 -13.66 12.63
C VAL A 91 5.77 -12.16 12.69
N LEU A 92 6.56 -11.65 11.75
CA LEU A 92 6.74 -10.22 11.46
C LEU A 92 6.20 -9.93 10.05
N VAL A 93 5.24 -9.02 9.94
CA VAL A 93 4.63 -8.64 8.66
C VAL A 93 5.11 -7.26 8.26
N ALA A 94 5.75 -7.13 7.12
CA ALA A 94 6.27 -5.86 6.61
C ALA A 94 5.58 -5.47 5.30
N GLU A 95 5.11 -4.22 5.19
CA GLU A 95 4.52 -3.65 3.98
C GLU A 95 5.56 -2.83 3.21
N ALA A 96 5.86 -3.24 1.98
CA ALA A 96 6.74 -2.47 1.11
C ALA A 96 6.04 -1.26 0.49
N VAL A 97 6.79 -0.19 0.23
CA VAL A 97 6.31 0.98 -0.53
C VAL A 97 5.78 0.56 -1.89
N GLY A 98 4.62 1.09 -2.27
CA GLY A 98 3.89 0.63 -3.46
C GLY A 98 4.58 0.89 -4.80
N SER A 99 5.59 1.74 -4.87
CA SER A 99 6.41 1.97 -6.06
C SER A 99 7.72 1.17 -6.07
N CYS A 100 8.06 0.43 -4.98
CA CYS A 100 9.32 -0.30 -4.91
C CYS A 100 9.28 -1.62 -5.67
N THR A 101 10.41 -1.96 -6.28
CA THR A 101 10.70 -3.25 -6.90
C THR A 101 12.15 -3.67 -6.62
N ASP A 102 12.57 -4.87 -7.08
CA ASP A 102 13.85 -5.51 -6.76
C ASP A 102 13.98 -5.92 -5.29
N LEU A 103 12.83 -6.09 -4.60
CA LEU A 103 12.76 -6.40 -3.17
C LEU A 103 13.35 -7.77 -2.82
N ALA A 104 13.28 -8.72 -3.72
CA ALA A 104 13.94 -10.02 -3.53
C ALA A 104 15.45 -9.84 -3.35
N ALA A 105 16.10 -9.11 -4.26
CA ALA A 105 17.55 -8.90 -4.24
C ALA A 105 18.00 -7.87 -3.20
N THR A 106 17.17 -6.88 -2.90
CA THR A 106 17.58 -5.74 -2.07
C THR A 106 17.08 -5.81 -0.62
N VAL A 107 16.09 -6.67 -0.35
CA VAL A 107 15.49 -6.82 0.99
C VAL A 107 15.52 -8.28 1.46
N THR A 108 14.81 -9.20 0.81
CA THR A 108 14.60 -10.54 1.38
C THR A 108 15.87 -11.40 1.38
N TYR A 109 16.70 -11.34 0.34
CA TYR A 109 17.97 -12.08 0.29
C TYR A 109 19.02 -11.50 1.25
N PRO A 110 19.24 -10.16 1.32
CA PRO A 110 20.06 -9.57 2.35
C PRO A 110 19.60 -9.90 3.78
N MET A 111 18.29 -9.83 4.07
CA MET A 111 17.77 -10.23 5.38
C MET A 111 18.09 -11.70 5.70
N ARG A 112 17.89 -12.61 4.74
CA ARG A 112 18.25 -14.03 4.91
C ARG A 112 19.73 -14.22 5.20
N ARG A 113 20.61 -13.50 4.50
CA ARG A 113 22.07 -13.58 4.70
C ARG A 113 22.47 -13.03 6.06
N LEU A 114 21.91 -11.90 6.48
CA LEU A 114 22.31 -11.19 7.70
C LEU A 114 21.60 -11.71 8.95
N LEU A 115 20.32 -12.08 8.84
CA LEU A 115 19.45 -12.47 9.95
C LEU A 115 19.01 -13.95 9.89
N GLY A 116 19.59 -14.78 9.05
CA GLY A 116 19.15 -16.19 8.88
C GLY A 116 19.27 -17.04 10.14
N ASN A 117 20.08 -16.60 11.14
CA ASN A 117 20.09 -17.21 12.47
C ASN A 117 19.01 -16.67 13.40
N GLU A 118 18.44 -15.50 13.11
CA GLU A 118 17.47 -14.78 13.94
C GLU A 118 16.02 -14.96 13.40
N CYS A 119 15.83 -15.05 12.08
CA CYS A 119 14.51 -15.19 11.46
C CYS A 119 14.55 -16.07 10.21
N THR A 120 13.37 -16.46 9.71
CA THR A 120 13.14 -17.07 8.40
C THR A 120 12.36 -16.12 7.50
N ILE A 121 12.42 -16.30 6.18
CA ILE A 121 11.79 -15.40 5.22
C ILE A 121 10.69 -16.14 4.45
N ALA A 122 9.49 -15.59 4.47
CA ALA A 122 8.32 -16.06 3.75
C ALA A 122 8.43 -15.88 2.24
N PRO A 123 7.66 -16.60 1.43
CA PRO A 123 7.49 -16.30 0.02
C PRO A 123 7.04 -14.85 -0.19
N LEU A 124 7.69 -14.14 -1.12
CA LEU A 124 7.35 -12.75 -1.44
C LEU A 124 5.98 -12.68 -2.12
N SER A 125 5.02 -12.06 -1.45
CA SER A 125 3.68 -11.84 -2.00
C SER A 125 3.58 -10.47 -2.66
N VAL A 126 3.16 -10.45 -3.92
CA VAL A 126 2.89 -9.22 -4.68
C VAL A 126 1.41 -9.15 -5.01
N LEU A 127 0.73 -8.16 -4.45
CA LEU A 127 -0.69 -7.92 -4.69
C LEU A 127 -0.90 -7.11 -5.96
N VAL A 128 -1.92 -7.47 -6.74
CA VAL A 128 -2.35 -6.73 -7.92
C VAL A 128 -3.80 -6.31 -7.80
N ASP A 129 -4.09 -5.03 -8.10
CA ASP A 129 -5.45 -4.57 -8.33
C ASP A 129 -5.97 -5.22 -9.61
N PRO A 130 -7.14 -5.92 -9.58
CA PRO A 130 -7.57 -6.76 -10.69
C PRO A 130 -7.84 -5.96 -11.96
N VAL A 131 -8.40 -4.76 -11.86
CA VAL A 131 -8.73 -3.94 -13.02
C VAL A 131 -7.44 -3.38 -13.66
N ARG A 132 -6.47 -2.95 -12.85
CA ARG A 132 -5.16 -2.55 -13.37
C ARG A 132 -4.43 -3.71 -14.05
N ALA A 133 -4.48 -4.90 -13.45
CA ALA A 133 -3.90 -6.08 -14.03
C ALA A 133 -4.55 -6.44 -15.37
N GLN A 134 -5.89 -6.45 -15.45
CA GLN A 134 -6.59 -6.68 -16.71
C GLN A 134 -6.18 -5.69 -17.80
N ARG A 135 -6.01 -4.40 -17.47
CA ARG A 135 -5.55 -3.37 -18.43
C ARG A 135 -4.09 -3.58 -18.83
N ALA A 136 -3.21 -3.81 -17.85
CA ALA A 136 -1.78 -3.99 -18.09
C ALA A 136 -1.46 -5.20 -18.98
N PHE A 137 -2.31 -6.23 -18.94
CA PHE A 137 -2.17 -7.45 -19.73
C PHE A 137 -3.18 -7.56 -20.89
N GLY A 138 -3.84 -6.47 -21.28
CA GLY A 138 -4.67 -6.39 -22.48
C GLY A 138 -6.02 -7.11 -22.42
N LEU A 139 -6.48 -7.50 -21.23
CA LEU A 139 -7.79 -8.12 -21.02
C LEU A 139 -8.94 -7.08 -20.95
N GLN A 140 -8.61 -5.84 -20.62
CA GLN A 140 -9.56 -4.73 -20.54
C GLN A 140 -8.93 -3.46 -21.12
N THR A 141 -9.73 -2.63 -21.78
CA THR A 141 -9.33 -1.29 -22.21
C THR A 141 -9.49 -0.27 -21.08
N GLY A 142 -8.69 0.80 -21.08
CA GLY A 142 -8.79 1.89 -20.11
C GLY A 142 -7.50 2.69 -20.00
N GLU A 143 -7.50 3.66 -19.09
CA GLU A 143 -6.30 4.46 -18.82
C GLU A 143 -5.18 3.60 -18.24
N MET A 144 -3.96 3.84 -18.70
CA MET A 144 -2.74 3.18 -18.23
C MET A 144 -1.66 4.22 -17.91
N PHE A 145 -0.87 3.94 -16.90
CA PHE A 145 0.31 4.74 -16.57
C PHE A 145 1.33 4.75 -17.71
N SER A 146 2.26 5.71 -17.67
CA SER A 146 3.38 5.78 -18.61
C SER A 146 4.22 4.49 -18.60
N GLU A 147 4.94 4.24 -19.69
CA GLU A 147 5.75 3.02 -19.87
C GLU A 147 6.71 2.74 -18.70
N ASN A 148 7.32 3.79 -18.13
CA ASN A 148 8.27 3.63 -17.03
C ASN A 148 7.57 3.29 -15.68
N VAL A 149 6.35 3.77 -15.46
CA VAL A 149 5.53 3.33 -14.31
C VAL A 149 5.04 1.89 -14.52
N GLN A 150 4.65 1.53 -15.76
CA GLN A 150 4.30 0.14 -16.10
C GLN A 150 5.50 -0.81 -15.98
N TYR A 151 6.72 -0.33 -16.26
CA TYR A 151 7.95 -1.08 -16.02
C TYR A 151 8.10 -1.48 -14.56
N ILE A 152 7.90 -0.54 -13.61
CA ILE A 152 7.90 -0.84 -12.17
C ILE A 152 6.86 -1.92 -11.84
N TYR A 153 5.61 -1.70 -12.29
CA TYR A 153 4.52 -2.64 -12.07
C TYR A 153 4.86 -4.06 -12.53
N ARG A 154 5.43 -4.19 -13.73
CA ARG A 154 5.82 -5.48 -14.29
C ARG A 154 6.98 -6.12 -13.53
N LYS A 155 7.97 -5.33 -13.10
CA LYS A 155 9.11 -5.80 -12.30
C LYS A 155 8.70 -6.31 -10.92
N GLN A 156 7.70 -5.71 -10.29
CA GLN A 156 7.12 -6.24 -9.04
C GLN A 156 6.56 -7.65 -9.24
N LEU A 157 5.89 -7.92 -10.36
CA LEU A 157 5.33 -9.25 -10.64
C LEU A 157 6.41 -10.26 -11.01
N GLU A 158 7.48 -9.82 -11.69
CA GLU A 158 8.62 -10.65 -12.09
C GLU A 158 9.40 -11.20 -10.88
N GLU A 159 9.42 -10.48 -9.75
CA GLU A 159 10.10 -10.93 -8.52
C GLU A 159 9.20 -11.76 -7.57
N ALA A 160 7.90 -11.81 -7.79
CA ALA A 160 6.94 -12.45 -6.90
C ALA A 160 7.15 -13.97 -6.78
N ASP A 161 7.05 -14.51 -5.57
CA ASP A 161 6.85 -15.95 -5.34
C ASP A 161 5.35 -16.29 -5.39
N VAL A 162 4.50 -15.34 -4.93
CA VAL A 162 3.04 -15.44 -4.98
C VAL A 162 2.48 -14.14 -5.55
N ILE A 163 1.77 -14.22 -6.66
CA ILE A 163 0.98 -13.11 -7.21
C ILE A 163 -0.44 -13.23 -6.68
N VAL A 164 -0.92 -12.21 -5.98
CA VAL A 164 -2.25 -12.21 -5.39
C VAL A 164 -3.15 -11.27 -6.18
N ILE A 165 -4.11 -11.83 -6.92
CA ILE A 165 -5.21 -11.04 -7.49
C ILE A 165 -6.10 -10.59 -6.33
N SER A 166 -5.83 -9.40 -5.82
CA SER A 166 -6.58 -8.83 -4.71
C SER A 166 -7.96 -8.37 -5.15
N LYS A 167 -8.88 -8.09 -4.21
CA LYS A 167 -10.24 -7.61 -4.53
C LYS A 167 -10.92 -8.47 -5.60
N CYS A 168 -10.76 -9.79 -5.51
CA CYS A 168 -11.32 -10.71 -6.50
C CYS A 168 -12.86 -10.69 -6.55
N ASP A 169 -13.50 -10.16 -5.50
CA ASP A 169 -14.93 -9.83 -5.41
C ASP A 169 -15.40 -8.85 -6.49
N LEU A 170 -14.51 -8.03 -7.05
CA LEU A 170 -14.81 -7.12 -8.17
C LEU A 170 -14.90 -7.82 -9.53
N LEU A 171 -14.52 -9.08 -9.62
CA LEU A 171 -14.46 -9.85 -10.86
C LEU A 171 -15.43 -11.02 -10.86
N SER A 172 -15.96 -11.36 -12.01
CA SER A 172 -16.63 -12.65 -12.23
C SER A 172 -15.62 -13.81 -12.21
N ALA A 173 -16.09 -15.02 -11.94
CA ALA A 173 -15.23 -16.22 -11.96
C ALA A 173 -14.49 -16.40 -13.30
N LYS A 174 -15.12 -16.06 -14.43
CA LYS A 174 -14.51 -16.13 -15.76
C LYS A 174 -13.37 -15.09 -15.93
N GLU A 175 -13.53 -13.90 -15.39
CA GLU A 175 -12.49 -12.86 -15.43
C GLU A 175 -11.31 -13.24 -14.53
N ILE A 176 -11.58 -13.82 -13.35
CA ILE A 176 -10.51 -14.34 -12.46
C ILE A 176 -9.73 -15.45 -13.19
N GLU A 177 -10.41 -16.40 -13.83
CA GLU A 177 -9.77 -17.49 -14.59
C GLU A 177 -8.89 -16.92 -15.72
N ALA A 178 -9.42 -15.99 -16.52
CA ALA A 178 -8.70 -15.38 -17.63
C ALA A 178 -7.46 -14.60 -17.15
N LEU A 179 -7.60 -13.80 -16.09
CA LEU A 179 -6.48 -13.04 -15.54
C LEU A 179 -5.43 -13.96 -14.91
N SER A 180 -5.86 -15.00 -14.18
CA SER A 180 -4.96 -16.00 -13.59
C SER A 180 -4.15 -16.72 -14.66
N ALA A 181 -4.79 -17.13 -15.76
CA ALA A 181 -4.12 -17.80 -16.86
C ALA A 181 -3.04 -16.91 -17.52
N VAL A 182 -3.34 -15.62 -17.73
CA VAL A 182 -2.37 -14.67 -18.30
C VAL A 182 -1.20 -14.43 -17.33
N LEU A 183 -1.47 -14.21 -16.06
CA LEU A 183 -0.42 -14.00 -15.06
C LEU A 183 0.46 -15.25 -14.90
N GLN A 184 -0.13 -16.45 -14.88
CA GLN A 184 0.63 -17.70 -14.81
C GLN A 184 1.49 -17.94 -16.05
N HIS A 185 1.02 -17.52 -17.23
CA HIS A 185 1.80 -17.59 -18.47
C HIS A 185 2.98 -16.60 -18.48
N GLU A 186 2.73 -15.35 -18.08
CA GLU A 186 3.75 -14.30 -18.07
C GLU A 186 4.80 -14.50 -16.96
N PHE A 187 4.38 -15.06 -15.81
CA PHE A 187 5.22 -15.27 -14.62
C PHE A 187 5.15 -16.73 -14.15
N PRO A 188 5.69 -17.69 -14.93
CA PRO A 188 5.49 -19.13 -14.70
C PRO A 188 6.10 -19.66 -13.40
N HIS A 189 7.00 -18.90 -12.78
CA HIS A 189 7.63 -19.25 -11.51
C HIS A 189 6.82 -18.81 -10.28
N ALA A 190 5.87 -17.90 -10.45
CA ALA A 190 5.03 -17.43 -9.36
C ALA A 190 3.76 -18.28 -9.24
N GLU A 191 3.32 -18.52 -8.02
CA GLU A 191 1.99 -19.05 -7.74
C GLU A 191 0.97 -17.92 -7.87
N VAL A 192 -0.12 -18.12 -8.62
CA VAL A 192 -1.17 -17.13 -8.77
C VAL A 192 -2.37 -17.53 -7.93
N VAL A 193 -2.80 -16.66 -7.03
CA VAL A 193 -3.96 -16.85 -6.16
C VAL A 193 -4.93 -15.68 -6.28
N ALA A 194 -6.22 -15.91 -6.14
CA ALA A 194 -7.23 -14.86 -6.07
C ALA A 194 -7.78 -14.77 -4.65
N ALA A 195 -7.83 -13.54 -4.11
CA ALA A 195 -8.28 -13.30 -2.74
C ALA A 195 -9.01 -11.96 -2.60
N SER A 196 -10.01 -11.91 -1.72
CA SER A 196 -10.64 -10.69 -1.25
C SER A 196 -10.46 -10.59 0.27
N SER A 197 -9.71 -9.58 0.71
CA SER A 197 -9.48 -9.33 2.13
C SER A 197 -10.72 -8.70 2.82
N GLN A 198 -11.67 -8.15 2.06
CA GLN A 198 -12.92 -7.61 2.59
C GLN A 198 -13.96 -8.72 2.80
N GLU A 199 -14.10 -9.62 1.84
CA GLU A 199 -15.06 -10.73 1.90
C GLU A 199 -14.47 -12.01 2.50
N GLU A 200 -13.18 -11.97 2.90
CA GLU A 200 -12.42 -13.11 3.42
C GLU A 200 -12.41 -14.33 2.47
N ALA A 201 -12.70 -14.09 1.19
CA ALA A 201 -12.68 -15.11 0.16
C ALA A 201 -11.25 -15.39 -0.32
N GLY A 202 -10.86 -16.66 -0.38
CA GLY A 202 -9.54 -17.09 -0.89
C GLY A 202 -8.33 -16.71 -0.03
N VAL A 203 -8.52 -16.08 1.14
CA VAL A 203 -7.42 -15.62 1.98
C VAL A 203 -6.72 -16.76 2.74
N ASP A 204 -7.42 -17.77 3.21
CA ASP A 204 -6.85 -18.85 4.02
C ASP A 204 -5.74 -19.63 3.28
N PRO A 205 -5.90 -20.09 2.04
CA PRO A 205 -4.82 -20.75 1.30
C PRO A 205 -3.60 -19.85 1.12
N TRP A 206 -3.81 -18.56 0.78
CA TRP A 206 -2.73 -17.59 0.63
C TRP A 206 -2.01 -17.35 1.97
N PHE A 207 -2.74 -17.08 3.05
CA PHE A 207 -2.15 -16.81 4.37
C PHE A 207 -1.37 -18.02 4.88
N ARG A 208 -1.89 -19.24 4.72
CA ARG A 208 -1.15 -20.47 5.04
C ARG A 208 0.14 -20.58 4.24
N ARG A 209 0.09 -20.23 2.96
CA ARG A 209 1.26 -20.29 2.07
C ARG A 209 2.40 -19.36 2.54
N ILE A 210 2.07 -18.14 2.99
CA ILE A 210 3.07 -17.17 3.43
C ILE A 210 3.47 -17.32 4.90
N VAL A 211 2.59 -17.85 5.75
CA VAL A 211 2.89 -18.02 7.20
C VAL A 211 3.70 -19.28 7.47
N PHE A 212 3.50 -20.34 6.68
CA PHE A 212 4.15 -21.64 6.90
C PHE A 212 5.09 -22.07 5.78
N GLY A 213 5.18 -21.29 4.72
CA GLY A 213 6.09 -21.58 3.61
C GLY A 213 7.37 -20.76 3.69
N ASP A 214 8.46 -21.32 3.20
CA ASP A 214 9.74 -20.62 3.07
C ASP A 214 9.92 -20.08 1.65
N GLN A 215 10.58 -18.94 1.53
CA GLN A 215 11.03 -18.42 0.24
C GLN A 215 12.17 -19.25 -0.31
N HIS A 216 12.07 -19.64 -1.57
CA HIS A 216 13.17 -20.26 -2.30
C HIS A 216 13.99 -19.19 -3.02
N GLN A 217 15.32 -19.23 -2.82
CA GLN A 217 16.21 -18.31 -3.49
C GLN A 217 16.28 -18.66 -4.97
N ARG A 218 16.06 -17.67 -5.83
CA ARG A 218 16.11 -17.75 -7.30
C ARG A 218 17.13 -16.76 -7.85
N PRO A 219 17.60 -16.90 -9.09
CA PRO A 219 18.33 -15.84 -9.76
C PRO A 219 17.52 -14.55 -9.72
N VAL A 220 18.20 -13.44 -9.46
CA VAL A 220 17.55 -12.12 -9.40
C VAL A 220 17.31 -11.61 -10.82
N MET A 221 16.20 -10.89 -10.99
CA MET A 221 15.87 -10.24 -12.24
C MET A 221 16.88 -9.13 -12.58
N ASP A 222 17.02 -8.81 -13.85
CA ASP A 222 17.74 -7.61 -14.28
C ASP A 222 16.84 -6.37 -14.14
N VAL A 223 17.37 -5.31 -13.50
CA VAL A 223 16.64 -4.07 -13.26
C VAL A 223 17.43 -2.89 -13.82
N ASP A 224 16.81 -2.18 -14.74
CA ASP A 224 17.29 -0.87 -15.21
C ASP A 224 16.90 0.20 -14.17
N TYR A 225 17.85 0.57 -13.32
CA TYR A 225 17.63 1.56 -12.26
C TYR A 225 17.41 2.98 -12.77
N ASP A 226 17.83 3.32 -13.99
CA ASP A 226 17.53 4.63 -14.59
C ASP A 226 16.06 4.68 -15.00
N ARG A 227 15.57 3.63 -15.64
CA ARG A 227 14.17 3.50 -16.00
C ARG A 227 13.26 3.38 -14.76
N TYR A 228 13.72 2.67 -13.73
CA TYR A 228 13.03 2.57 -12.44
C TYR A 228 12.91 3.97 -11.78
N ALA A 229 14.01 4.71 -11.67
CA ALA A 229 14.03 6.05 -11.11
C ALA A 229 13.14 7.04 -11.88
N ASP A 230 13.16 6.99 -13.23
CA ASP A 230 12.27 7.82 -14.05
C ASP A 230 10.79 7.45 -13.82
N GLY A 231 10.47 6.17 -13.67
CA GLY A 231 9.13 5.71 -13.34
C GLY A 231 8.62 6.22 -11.98
N GLU A 232 9.44 6.15 -10.94
CA GLU A 232 9.12 6.74 -9.63
C GLU A 232 8.98 8.26 -9.70
N ALA A 233 9.88 8.95 -10.41
CA ALA A 233 9.84 10.40 -10.55
C ALA A 233 8.61 10.92 -11.33
N ARG A 234 7.90 10.05 -12.06
CA ARG A 234 6.62 10.41 -12.70
C ARG A 234 5.44 10.39 -11.74
N LEU A 235 5.59 9.72 -10.60
CA LEU A 235 4.58 9.70 -9.54
C LEU A 235 4.83 10.86 -8.59
N GLY A 236 3.96 11.87 -8.62
CA GLY A 236 3.89 12.89 -7.58
C GLY A 236 3.30 12.31 -6.31
N TRP A 237 3.88 12.71 -5.19
CA TRP A 237 3.47 12.34 -3.85
C TRP A 237 3.07 13.57 -3.08
N LEU A 238 1.95 13.50 -2.36
CA LEU A 238 1.52 14.54 -1.43
C LEU A 238 1.06 13.90 -0.14
N ASN A 239 1.58 14.41 0.98
CA ASN A 239 1.08 14.16 2.32
C ASN A 239 0.60 15.49 2.89
N GLY A 240 -0.60 15.51 3.48
CA GLY A 240 -1.16 16.72 4.07
C GLY A 240 -1.92 16.42 5.33
N SER A 241 -1.89 17.39 6.27
CA SER A 241 -2.71 17.40 7.47
C SER A 241 -3.57 18.65 7.51
N VAL A 242 -4.84 18.47 7.86
CA VAL A 242 -5.87 19.52 7.83
C VAL A 242 -6.62 19.52 9.16
N THR A 243 -6.77 20.69 9.77
CA THR A 243 -7.71 20.89 10.87
C THR A 243 -9.11 21.07 10.30
N VAL A 244 -10.06 20.32 10.83
CA VAL A 244 -11.46 20.31 10.41
C VAL A 244 -12.34 20.80 11.55
N ALA A 245 -13.16 21.82 11.31
CA ALA A 245 -14.12 22.32 12.28
C ALA A 245 -15.46 22.63 11.59
N ALA A 246 -16.56 22.42 12.30
CA ALA A 246 -17.89 22.80 11.86
C ALA A 246 -18.57 23.66 12.93
N PRO A 247 -19.40 24.65 12.56
CA PRO A 247 -20.11 25.51 13.51
C PRO A 247 -21.16 24.75 14.35
N SER A 248 -21.59 23.61 13.86
CA SER A 248 -22.44 22.62 14.56
C SER A 248 -22.09 21.23 14.12
N PRO A 249 -22.38 20.16 14.89
CA PRO A 249 -22.11 18.79 14.48
C PRO A 249 -22.66 18.46 13.09
N ALA A 250 -21.81 17.92 12.20
CA ALA A 250 -22.10 17.66 10.80
C ALA A 250 -21.56 16.28 10.35
N ASP A 251 -22.00 15.79 9.22
CA ASP A 251 -21.61 14.48 8.67
C ASP A 251 -20.18 14.50 8.10
N GLY A 252 -19.23 13.97 8.87
CA GLY A 252 -17.83 13.83 8.47
C GLY A 252 -17.63 12.80 7.34
N ASN A 253 -18.49 11.80 7.24
CA ASN A 253 -18.46 10.82 6.16
C ASN A 253 -18.82 11.46 4.81
N ALA A 254 -19.86 12.30 4.81
CA ALA A 254 -20.24 13.09 3.63
C ALA A 254 -19.11 14.06 3.23
N LEU A 255 -18.45 14.73 4.18
CA LEU A 255 -17.30 15.58 3.91
C LEU A 255 -16.19 14.79 3.17
N LEU A 256 -15.81 13.61 3.67
CA LEU A 256 -14.77 12.79 3.05
C LEU A 256 -15.14 12.38 1.63
N ARG A 257 -16.38 11.93 1.40
CA ARG A 257 -16.85 11.56 0.05
C ARG A 257 -16.82 12.76 -0.91
N CYS A 258 -17.32 13.91 -0.48
CA CYS A 258 -17.34 15.12 -1.29
C CYS A 258 -15.92 15.58 -1.63
N LEU A 259 -15.01 15.60 -0.64
CA LEU A 259 -13.62 16.01 -0.83
C LEU A 259 -12.89 15.04 -1.78
N ALA A 260 -13.06 13.73 -1.63
CA ALA A 260 -12.46 12.74 -2.51
C ALA A 260 -12.97 12.87 -3.95
N SER A 261 -14.26 13.10 -4.13
CA SER A 261 -14.87 13.26 -5.44
C SER A 261 -14.44 14.57 -6.12
N ASP A 262 -14.32 15.67 -5.37
CA ASP A 262 -13.83 16.96 -5.92
C ASP A 262 -12.35 16.87 -6.31
N LEU A 263 -11.51 16.24 -5.47
CA LEU A 263 -10.12 15.95 -5.79
C LEU A 263 -9.98 15.08 -7.05
N GLN A 264 -10.76 14.00 -7.16
CA GLN A 264 -10.78 13.13 -8.33
C GLN A 264 -11.09 13.91 -9.60
N ARG A 265 -12.16 14.72 -9.58
CA ARG A 265 -12.55 15.57 -10.71
C ARG A 265 -11.45 16.53 -11.11
N ARG A 266 -10.87 17.27 -10.14
CA ARG A 266 -9.81 18.25 -10.41
C ARG A 266 -8.55 17.61 -10.98
N LEU A 267 -8.15 16.46 -10.45
CA LEU A 267 -7.01 15.71 -10.95
C LEU A 267 -7.27 15.18 -12.37
N TYR A 268 -8.46 14.66 -12.64
CA TYR A 268 -8.86 14.22 -13.97
C TYR A 268 -8.82 15.37 -15.00
N GLU A 269 -9.38 16.54 -14.65
CA GLU A 269 -9.39 17.74 -15.50
C GLU A 269 -7.96 18.24 -15.82
N ARG A 270 -6.99 17.95 -14.96
CA ARG A 270 -5.56 18.26 -15.15
C ARG A 270 -4.77 17.13 -15.86
N GLY A 271 -5.43 16.07 -16.29
CA GLY A 271 -4.80 14.91 -16.91
C GLY A 271 -3.94 14.08 -15.95
N ALA A 272 -4.13 14.23 -14.65
CA ALA A 272 -3.43 13.45 -13.64
C ALA A 272 -4.09 12.08 -13.46
N MET A 273 -3.29 11.03 -13.41
CA MET A 273 -3.77 9.67 -13.18
C MET A 273 -3.55 9.27 -11.73
N ILE A 274 -4.63 9.07 -10.98
CA ILE A 274 -4.58 8.67 -9.59
C ILE A 274 -4.02 7.25 -9.47
N ALA A 275 -2.93 7.12 -8.73
CA ALA A 275 -2.39 5.83 -8.32
C ALA A 275 -3.03 5.39 -6.98
N HIS A 276 -3.14 6.30 -6.02
CA HIS A 276 -3.79 6.08 -4.75
C HIS A 276 -4.11 7.42 -4.06
N LEU A 277 -5.33 7.60 -3.59
CA LEU A 277 -5.73 8.63 -2.63
C LEU A 277 -6.27 7.92 -1.40
N LYS A 278 -5.67 8.18 -0.25
CA LYS A 278 -6.18 7.81 1.07
C LYS A 278 -6.45 9.07 1.87
N MET A 279 -7.60 9.13 2.51
CA MET A 279 -7.87 10.17 3.50
C MET A 279 -8.46 9.54 4.75
N THR A 280 -7.99 9.99 5.93
CA THR A 280 -8.56 9.60 7.22
C THR A 280 -8.98 10.82 8.00
N LEU A 281 -10.18 10.78 8.55
CA LEU A 281 -10.77 11.82 9.40
C LEU A 281 -10.87 11.30 10.83
N HIS A 282 -10.11 11.87 11.73
CA HIS A 282 -10.02 11.45 13.13
C HIS A 282 -10.79 12.43 14.03
N SER A 283 -11.76 11.93 14.79
CA SER A 283 -12.52 12.70 15.78
C SER A 283 -12.52 11.94 17.11
N GLY A 284 -11.71 12.42 18.08
CA GLY A 284 -11.42 11.66 19.29
C GLY A 284 -10.77 10.31 18.96
N ASP A 285 -11.30 9.22 19.53
CA ASP A 285 -10.81 7.85 19.32
C ASP A 285 -11.42 7.17 18.08
N ARG A 286 -12.23 7.90 17.31
CA ARG A 286 -12.93 7.36 16.12
C ARG A 286 -12.34 7.89 14.84
N LEU A 287 -12.46 7.12 13.79
CA LEU A 287 -11.98 7.53 12.48
C LEU A 287 -12.97 7.12 11.36
N ALA A 288 -12.97 7.90 10.28
CA ALA A 288 -13.46 7.48 8.98
C ALA A 288 -12.30 7.44 8.00
N ALA A 289 -12.40 6.56 7.00
CA ALA A 289 -11.38 6.44 5.96
C ALA A 289 -12.03 6.29 4.58
N VAL A 290 -11.53 7.05 3.61
CA VAL A 290 -11.89 6.93 2.20
C VAL A 290 -10.66 6.55 1.39
N ASN A 291 -10.86 5.68 0.41
CA ASN A 291 -9.85 5.25 -0.53
C ASN A 291 -10.32 5.46 -1.97
N LEU A 292 -9.38 5.86 -2.83
CA LEU A 292 -9.58 5.94 -4.27
C LEU A 292 -8.33 5.47 -4.97
N VAL A 293 -8.45 4.55 -5.91
CA VAL A 293 -7.29 3.91 -6.56
C VAL A 293 -7.19 4.19 -8.06
N ARG A 294 -8.22 4.77 -8.67
CA ARG A 294 -8.28 5.10 -10.10
C ARG A 294 -9.23 6.28 -10.35
N ASN A 295 -9.09 6.91 -11.51
CA ASN A 295 -9.95 8.04 -11.92
C ASN A 295 -11.39 7.60 -12.27
N ASP A 296 -11.61 6.33 -12.58
CA ASP A 296 -12.87 5.78 -13.12
C ASP A 296 -13.70 4.97 -12.10
N VAL A 297 -13.45 5.17 -10.81
CA VAL A 297 -14.23 4.55 -9.73
C VAL A 297 -14.77 5.62 -8.78
N VAL A 298 -15.85 5.31 -8.11
CA VAL A 298 -16.41 6.19 -7.07
C VAL A 298 -15.58 6.05 -5.80
N PRO A 299 -15.25 7.15 -5.09
CA PRO A 299 -14.60 7.07 -3.79
C PRO A 299 -15.48 6.33 -2.77
N GLU A 300 -14.92 5.31 -2.12
CA GLU A 300 -15.63 4.48 -1.15
C GLU A 300 -15.06 4.66 0.26
N LEU A 301 -15.96 4.76 1.25
CA LEU A 301 -15.57 4.71 2.65
C LEU A 301 -15.34 3.26 3.07
N GLY A 302 -14.12 2.97 3.49
CA GLY A 302 -13.79 1.68 4.10
C GLY A 302 -14.12 1.62 5.60
N ILE A 303 -14.15 2.79 6.26
CA ILE A 303 -14.53 2.97 7.66
C ILE A 303 -15.38 4.23 7.76
N GLU A 304 -16.44 4.17 8.57
CA GLU A 304 -17.38 5.28 8.75
C GLU A 304 -17.44 5.72 10.22
N LEU A 305 -17.58 7.04 10.44
CA LEU A 305 -17.95 7.59 11.74
C LEU A 305 -19.42 7.30 12.01
N PRO A 306 -19.76 6.78 13.19
CA PRO A 306 -21.15 6.47 13.53
C PRO A 306 -21.96 7.73 13.92
N GLU A 307 -21.31 8.86 14.17
CA GLU A 307 -21.91 10.08 14.73
C GLU A 307 -21.47 11.32 13.95
N LEU A 308 -22.27 12.38 14.06
CA LEU A 308 -21.91 13.72 13.58
C LEU A 308 -20.74 14.28 14.41
N ILE A 309 -19.87 15.05 13.77
CA ILE A 309 -18.69 15.63 14.40
C ILE A 309 -18.67 17.16 14.25
N ALA A 310 -18.08 17.86 15.22
CA ALA A 310 -17.85 19.30 15.16
C ALA A 310 -16.38 19.67 14.95
N ALA A 311 -15.46 18.75 15.27
CA ALA A 311 -14.02 18.93 15.09
C ALA A 311 -13.35 17.60 14.78
N ALA A 312 -12.32 17.66 13.93
CA ALA A 312 -11.52 16.50 13.53
C ALA A 312 -10.14 16.93 13.01
N SER A 313 -9.23 15.97 12.88
CA SER A 313 -8.04 16.09 12.06
C SER A 313 -8.18 15.21 10.82
N LEU A 314 -7.88 15.76 9.65
CA LEU A 314 -7.89 15.04 8.38
C LEU A 314 -6.44 14.84 7.90
N VAL A 315 -6.09 13.62 7.55
CA VAL A 315 -4.83 13.29 6.86
C VAL A 315 -5.14 12.92 5.42
N VAL A 316 -4.34 13.46 4.50
CA VAL A 316 -4.46 13.22 3.06
C VAL A 316 -3.14 12.63 2.55
N ASN A 317 -3.18 11.42 2.01
CA ASN A 317 -2.07 10.82 1.27
C ASN A 317 -2.51 10.61 -0.18
N LEU A 318 -1.91 11.36 -1.10
CA LEU A 318 -2.21 11.31 -2.53
C LEU A 318 -0.97 10.92 -3.32
N ARG A 319 -1.13 9.94 -4.20
CA ARG A 319 -0.11 9.48 -5.15
C ARG A 319 -0.75 9.46 -6.53
N ALA A 320 -0.17 10.18 -7.47
CA ALA A 320 -0.69 10.24 -8.84
C ALA A 320 0.43 10.47 -9.86
N GLN A 321 0.23 10.02 -11.08
CA GLN A 321 1.12 10.41 -12.18
C GLN A 321 0.81 11.85 -12.58
N ALA A 322 1.46 12.78 -11.88
CA ALA A 322 1.40 14.23 -12.07
C ALA A 322 2.59 14.91 -11.40
N ALA A 323 2.81 16.19 -11.65
CA ALA A 323 3.79 16.97 -10.93
C ALA A 323 3.29 17.29 -9.49
N PRO A 324 4.19 17.39 -8.49
CA PRO A 324 3.81 17.62 -7.11
C PRO A 324 2.98 18.89 -6.89
N ASP A 325 3.30 19.98 -7.58
CA ASP A 325 2.56 21.25 -7.55
C ASP A 325 1.11 21.09 -8.02
N VAL A 326 0.86 20.28 -9.04
CA VAL A 326 -0.51 19.94 -9.50
C VAL A 326 -1.32 19.26 -8.41
N LEU A 327 -0.69 18.38 -7.64
CA LEU A 327 -1.34 17.70 -6.51
C LEU A 327 -1.66 18.68 -5.38
N GLU A 328 -0.71 19.54 -5.03
CA GLU A 328 -0.88 20.53 -3.98
C GLU A 328 -1.97 21.56 -4.32
N GLU A 329 -1.99 22.07 -5.55
CA GLU A 329 -3.03 22.97 -6.04
C GLU A 329 -4.41 22.30 -5.98
N ALA A 330 -4.54 21.06 -6.46
CA ALA A 330 -5.81 20.34 -6.42
C ALA A 330 -6.33 20.16 -4.99
N VAL A 331 -5.45 19.81 -4.03
CA VAL A 331 -5.83 19.68 -2.61
C VAL A 331 -6.26 21.02 -2.03
N ARG A 332 -5.48 22.10 -2.24
CA ARG A 332 -5.83 23.44 -1.72
C ARG A 332 -7.16 23.94 -2.27
N GLU A 333 -7.39 23.78 -3.56
CA GLU A 333 -8.66 24.18 -4.19
C GLU A 333 -9.86 23.36 -3.69
N SER A 334 -9.68 22.05 -3.49
CA SER A 334 -10.73 21.18 -2.98
C SER A 334 -11.10 21.53 -1.54
N LEU A 335 -10.11 21.82 -0.68
CA LEU A 335 -10.35 22.31 0.68
C LEU A 335 -11.08 23.66 0.68
N ALA A 336 -10.66 24.60 -0.16
CA ALA A 336 -11.30 25.91 -0.29
C ALA A 336 -12.76 25.79 -0.77
N ALA A 337 -13.05 24.87 -1.70
CA ALA A 337 -14.41 24.64 -2.19
C ALA A 337 -15.35 24.11 -1.09
N MET A 338 -14.86 23.28 -0.17
CA MET A 338 -15.65 22.79 0.96
C MET A 338 -15.85 23.86 2.06
N THR A 339 -14.87 24.76 2.23
CA THR A 339 -14.93 25.84 3.22
C THR A 339 -15.89 26.97 2.79
N GLY A 340 -16.07 27.19 1.49
CA GLY A 340 -16.86 28.31 0.95
C GLY A 340 -18.39 28.18 1.06
N VAL A 341 -18.91 27.08 1.61
CA VAL A 341 -20.34 26.83 1.72
C VAL A 341 -20.89 27.44 3.05
N PRO A 342 -21.93 28.28 3.03
CA PRO A 342 -22.52 28.83 4.24
C PRO A 342 -22.98 27.74 5.21
N GLY A 343 -22.55 27.82 6.48
CA GLY A 343 -22.78 26.76 7.48
C GLY A 343 -21.96 25.50 7.27
N GLY A 344 -21.01 25.52 6.32
CA GLY A 344 -20.12 24.42 5.97
C GLY A 344 -18.93 24.26 6.91
N TRP A 345 -18.01 23.44 6.46
CA TRP A 345 -16.79 23.12 7.19
C TRP A 345 -15.78 24.28 7.13
N ASN A 346 -15.03 24.48 8.19
CA ASN A 346 -13.78 25.23 8.18
C ASN A 346 -12.62 24.23 8.07
N LEU A 347 -11.88 24.27 6.97
CA LEU A 347 -10.78 23.36 6.66
C LEU A 347 -9.50 24.18 6.55
N GLU A 348 -8.60 24.00 7.51
CA GLU A 348 -7.30 24.68 7.54
C GLU A 348 -6.19 23.68 7.24
N LEU A 349 -5.47 23.88 6.13
CA LEU A 349 -4.30 23.09 5.78
C LEU A 349 -3.13 23.46 6.68
N VAL A 350 -2.82 22.60 7.65
CA VAL A 350 -1.76 22.80 8.65
C VAL A 350 -0.39 22.50 8.05
N HIS A 351 -0.31 21.40 7.30
CA HIS A 351 0.91 20.96 6.66
C HIS A 351 0.60 20.33 5.31
N ALA A 352 1.46 20.58 4.33
CA ALA A 352 1.48 19.86 3.06
C ALA A 352 2.94 19.70 2.62
N GLU A 353 3.27 18.46 2.26
CA GLU A 353 4.53 18.11 1.66
C GLU A 353 4.25 17.42 0.33
N ALA A 354 4.63 18.07 -0.77
CA ALA A 354 4.49 17.52 -2.11
C ALA A 354 5.86 17.33 -2.74
N PHE A 355 6.17 16.11 -3.17
CA PHE A 355 7.51 15.75 -3.67
C PHE A 355 7.46 14.65 -4.73
N ARG A 356 8.60 14.40 -5.35
CA ARG A 356 8.85 13.20 -6.15
C ARG A 356 9.76 12.26 -5.38
N PRO A 357 9.53 10.94 -5.44
CA PRO A 357 10.49 9.98 -4.91
C PRO A 357 11.89 10.22 -5.43
N ALA A 358 12.88 10.09 -4.56
CA ALA A 358 14.28 10.10 -4.96
C ALA A 358 14.63 8.83 -5.74
N ARG A 359 15.73 8.89 -6.52
CA ARG A 359 16.28 7.70 -7.17
C ARG A 359 16.54 6.61 -6.14
N PRO A 360 16.07 5.38 -6.35
CA PRO A 360 16.40 4.26 -5.47
C PRO A 360 17.91 4.00 -5.43
N ASP A 361 18.46 3.93 -4.21
CA ASP A 361 19.86 3.60 -3.95
C ASP A 361 19.89 2.51 -2.86
N PRO A 362 19.77 1.23 -3.24
CA PRO A 362 19.68 0.13 -2.27
C PRO A 362 20.97 -0.03 -1.48
N THR A 363 20.86 -0.17 -0.16
CA THR A 363 21.99 -0.48 0.74
C THR A 363 22.65 -1.82 0.37
N HIS A 364 21.84 -2.79 -0.03
CA HIS A 364 22.28 -4.12 -0.47
C HIS A 364 21.59 -4.53 -1.74
N ARG A 365 22.28 -5.36 -2.54
CA ARG A 365 21.70 -6.09 -3.66
C ARG A 365 22.40 -7.44 -3.77
N ASP A 366 21.76 -8.47 -3.25
CA ASP A 366 22.28 -9.84 -3.20
C ASP A 366 21.65 -10.71 -4.29
N GLY A 367 22.41 -11.64 -4.82
CA GLY A 367 21.97 -12.65 -5.77
C GLY A 367 22.86 -12.78 -6.99
N THR A 368 22.82 -13.94 -7.62
CA THR A 368 23.52 -14.18 -8.89
C THR A 368 22.67 -13.64 -10.04
N ARG A 369 23.26 -12.80 -10.91
CA ARG A 369 22.63 -12.45 -12.18
C ARG A 369 22.52 -13.72 -13.04
N VAL A 370 21.40 -13.84 -13.77
CA VAL A 370 21.24 -14.88 -14.80
C VAL A 370 22.16 -14.61 -15.96
#